data_7bc9164f8a402f5cff5918ee6dc1e271
#
_entry.id   7bc9164f8a402f5cff5918ee6dc1e271
#
_cell.length_a   1.000
_cell.length_b   1.000
_cell.length_c   1.000
_cell.angle_alpha   90.00
_cell.angle_beta   90.00
_cell.angle_gamma   90.00
#
_symmetry.space_group_name_H-M   'P 1'
#
loop_
_entity.id
_entity.type
_entity.pdbx_description
1 polymer ?
#
loop_
_entity_poly.entity_id
_entity_poly.type
_entity_poly.pdbx_seq_one_letter_code
_entity_poly.pdbx_strand_id
1 'polypeptide(L)'
;FPNLDMHAAGLGRFRSRYWEKLHDVLDAVARREGAQFVRWLFIRFPAPQLSFAQCRKLRDRFREEGKDGLSFHYLEEFLRHRDLWAALWRHLRLCWASLRLEKHARPAFHFAGSRLNFWDYAKGDWAESFRGWRGLERCLQNRAFKSYAHCAGPQRWTLFPLENCPWERMLTQAAHEAGNGPVF
;
A
#
# COMPACT_ATOMS: atom_id res chain seq x y z
N PHE A 1 -4.56 -6.46 9.04
CA PHE A 1 -5.60 -7.31 8.37
C PHE A 1 -7.01 -6.91 8.82
N PRO A 2 -7.56 -5.74 8.46
CA PRO A 2 -8.87 -5.32 8.98
C PRO A 2 -10.01 -6.28 8.64
N ASN A 3 -9.85 -7.07 7.59
CA ASN A 3 -10.89 -7.99 7.09
C ASN A 3 -10.42 -9.47 7.06
N LEU A 4 -9.50 -9.84 7.95
CA LEU A 4 -9.04 -11.23 8.02
C LEU A 4 -10.12 -12.12 8.61
N ASP A 5 -10.36 -13.27 8.00
CA ASP A 5 -11.14 -14.34 8.60
C ASP A 5 -10.32 -15.02 9.68
N MET A 6 -10.64 -14.72 10.95
CA MET A 6 -9.89 -15.22 12.10
C MET A 6 -10.06 -16.73 12.30
N HIS A 7 -11.17 -17.32 11.85
CA HIS A 7 -11.35 -18.76 11.90
C HIS A 7 -10.42 -19.46 10.90
N ALA A 8 -10.39 -18.99 9.64
CA ALA A 8 -9.47 -19.50 8.63
C ALA A 8 -8.00 -19.28 9.04
N ALA A 9 -7.69 -18.12 9.62
CA ALA A 9 -6.35 -17.83 10.13
C ALA A 9 -5.93 -18.76 11.28
N GLY A 10 -6.87 -19.16 12.14
CA GLY A 10 -6.65 -20.18 13.18
C GLY A 10 -6.27 -21.54 12.61
N LEU A 11 -6.69 -21.85 11.38
CA LEU A 11 -6.35 -23.05 10.62
C LEU A 11 -5.14 -22.84 9.68
N GLY A 12 -4.40 -21.73 9.81
CA GLY A 12 -3.23 -21.40 8.98
C GLY A 12 -3.57 -20.96 7.55
N ARG A 13 -4.83 -20.71 7.26
CA ARG A 13 -5.26 -20.32 5.91
C ARG A 13 -5.52 -18.83 5.84
N PHE A 14 -4.91 -18.16 4.85
CA PHE A 14 -5.27 -16.78 4.56
C PHE A 14 -6.63 -16.71 3.86
N ARG A 15 -7.57 -15.99 4.45
CA ARG A 15 -8.84 -15.64 3.83
C ARG A 15 -9.26 -14.25 4.29
N SER A 16 -9.56 -13.38 3.35
CA SER A 16 -10.13 -12.07 3.62
C SER A 16 -11.65 -12.13 3.50
N ARG A 17 -12.36 -11.60 4.48
CA ARG A 17 -13.82 -11.42 4.40
C ARG A 17 -14.24 -10.44 3.31
N TYR A 18 -13.35 -9.52 2.96
CA TYR A 18 -13.60 -8.55 1.90
C TYR A 18 -13.65 -9.21 0.51
N TRP A 19 -12.81 -10.22 0.29
CA TRP A 19 -12.69 -10.89 -1.01
C TRP A 19 -13.55 -12.14 -1.12
N GLU A 20 -13.97 -12.70 0.00
CA GLU A 20 -14.84 -13.90 0.08
C GLU A 20 -14.52 -14.97 -0.97
N LYS A 21 -15.50 -15.24 -1.86
CA LYS A 21 -15.36 -16.23 -2.95
C LYS A 21 -14.33 -15.83 -4.02
N LEU A 22 -13.95 -14.56 -4.09
CA LEU A 22 -12.97 -14.11 -5.08
C LEU A 22 -11.62 -14.79 -4.91
N HIS A 23 -11.24 -15.19 -3.69
CA HIS A 23 -10.05 -16.01 -3.48
C HIS A 23 -10.07 -17.29 -4.33
N ASP A 24 -11.20 -18.02 -4.31
CA ASP A 24 -11.34 -19.29 -5.02
C ASP A 24 -11.32 -19.07 -6.54
N VAL A 25 -11.92 -17.97 -7.00
CA VAL A 25 -11.91 -17.57 -8.42
C VAL A 25 -10.49 -17.22 -8.88
N LEU A 26 -9.76 -16.41 -8.10
CA LEU A 26 -8.39 -16.02 -8.43
C LEU A 26 -7.46 -17.23 -8.49
N ASP A 27 -7.59 -18.15 -7.54
CA ASP A 27 -6.82 -19.40 -7.54
C ASP A 27 -7.15 -20.28 -8.77
N ALA A 28 -8.42 -20.34 -9.15
CA ALA A 28 -8.86 -21.10 -10.33
C ALA A 28 -8.34 -20.46 -11.63
N VAL A 29 -8.43 -19.15 -11.75
CA VAL A 29 -7.92 -18.41 -12.91
C VAL A 29 -6.40 -18.55 -12.99
N ALA A 30 -5.67 -18.38 -11.89
CA ALA A 30 -4.23 -18.50 -11.86
C ALA A 30 -3.78 -19.89 -12.34
N ARG A 31 -4.42 -20.96 -11.87
CA ARG A 31 -4.15 -22.33 -12.33
C ARG A 31 -4.44 -22.53 -13.82
N ARG A 32 -5.60 -22.03 -14.29
CA ARG A 32 -5.99 -22.14 -15.71
C ARG A 32 -5.01 -21.43 -16.62
N GLU A 33 -4.55 -20.27 -16.20
CA GLU A 33 -3.60 -19.44 -16.97
C GLU A 33 -2.14 -19.90 -16.81
N GLY A 34 -1.88 -21.00 -16.11
CA GLY A 34 -0.54 -21.53 -15.90
C GLY A 34 0.37 -20.63 -15.06
N ALA A 35 -0.22 -19.86 -14.15
CA ALA A 35 0.57 -19.03 -13.23
C ALA A 35 1.39 -19.93 -12.31
N GLN A 36 2.71 -19.71 -12.26
CA GLN A 36 3.60 -20.49 -11.39
C GLN A 36 3.36 -20.17 -9.91
N PHE A 37 2.96 -18.93 -9.60
CA PHE A 37 2.64 -18.50 -8.25
C PHE A 37 1.74 -17.27 -8.23
N VAL A 38 0.99 -17.14 -7.13
CA VAL A 38 0.20 -15.96 -6.77
C VAL A 38 0.84 -15.31 -5.55
N ARG A 39 1.10 -14.03 -5.62
CA ARG A 39 1.64 -13.24 -4.49
C ARG A 39 0.57 -12.42 -3.83
N TRP A 40 0.43 -12.60 -2.53
CA TRP A 40 -0.37 -11.74 -1.68
C TRP A 40 0.53 -10.69 -1.04
N LEU A 41 0.36 -9.43 -1.46
CA LEU A 41 1.08 -8.30 -0.90
C LEU A 41 0.18 -7.54 0.07
N PHE A 42 0.56 -7.52 1.33
CA PHE A 42 -0.19 -6.84 2.37
C PHE A 42 0.38 -5.45 2.64
N ILE A 43 -0.50 -4.45 2.61
CA ILE A 43 -0.21 -3.13 3.14
C ILE A 43 -0.65 -3.12 4.59
N ARG A 44 0.25 -2.75 5.49
CA ARG A 44 -0.06 -2.69 6.90
C ARG A 44 -0.85 -1.42 7.21
N PHE A 45 -2.03 -1.62 7.77
CA PHE A 45 -2.76 -0.55 8.45
C PHE A 45 -2.66 -0.78 9.96
N PRO A 46 -2.39 0.27 10.76
CA PRO A 46 -2.42 0.15 12.21
C PRO A 46 -3.79 -0.38 12.65
N ALA A 47 -3.81 -1.52 13.32
CA ALA A 47 -5.01 -2.07 13.90
C ALA A 47 -4.77 -2.30 15.40
N PRO A 48 -5.62 -1.77 16.29
CA PRO A 48 -5.44 -1.91 17.73
C PRO A 48 -5.40 -3.37 18.20
N GLN A 49 -6.03 -4.27 17.43
CA GLN A 49 -6.21 -5.68 17.79
C GLN A 49 -5.05 -6.59 17.38
N LEU A 50 -4.14 -6.13 16.51
CA LEU A 50 -3.03 -6.95 16.00
C LEU A 50 -1.72 -6.17 16.02
N SER A 51 -0.83 -6.57 16.91
CA SER A 51 0.54 -6.06 16.93
C SER A 51 1.33 -6.51 15.67
N PHE A 52 2.42 -5.83 15.37
CA PHE A 52 3.29 -6.21 14.26
C PHE A 52 3.85 -7.63 14.41
N ALA A 53 4.20 -8.02 15.64
CA ALA A 53 4.69 -9.36 15.91
C ALA A 53 3.63 -10.44 15.60
N GLN A 54 2.38 -10.19 15.98
CA GLN A 54 1.26 -11.09 15.64
C GLN A 54 1.02 -11.17 14.13
N CYS A 55 1.06 -10.04 13.44
CA CYS A 55 0.94 -10.01 11.97
C CYS A 55 2.05 -10.84 11.30
N ARG A 56 3.29 -10.73 11.76
CA ARG A 56 4.41 -11.54 11.24
C ARG A 56 4.19 -13.03 11.49
N LYS A 57 3.81 -13.42 12.71
CA LYS A 57 3.51 -14.83 13.02
C LYS A 57 2.42 -15.41 12.12
N LEU A 58 1.34 -14.65 11.89
CA LEU A 58 0.28 -15.07 10.99
C LEU A 58 0.76 -15.25 9.55
N ARG A 59 1.55 -14.31 9.03
CA ARG A 59 2.14 -14.43 7.70
C ARG A 59 3.04 -15.66 7.58
N ASP A 60 3.91 -15.88 8.56
CA ASP A 60 4.83 -17.03 8.55
C ASP A 60 4.04 -18.33 8.58
N ARG A 61 2.99 -18.40 9.38
CA ARG A 61 2.07 -19.53 9.38
C ARG A 61 1.35 -19.74 8.04
N PHE A 62 0.91 -18.67 7.37
CA PHE A 62 0.32 -18.78 6.03
C PHE A 62 1.33 -19.28 4.99
N ARG A 63 2.63 -18.99 5.16
CA ARG A 63 3.69 -19.51 4.30
C ARG A 63 3.93 -20.99 4.54
N GLU A 64 3.92 -21.43 5.80
CA GLU A 64 4.16 -22.84 6.17
C GLU A 64 3.00 -23.76 5.77
N GLU A 65 1.77 -23.30 5.94
CA GLU A 65 0.56 -24.07 5.64
C GLU A 65 -0.01 -23.77 4.24
N GLY A 66 0.60 -22.84 3.51
CA GLY A 66 0.21 -22.45 2.15
C GLY A 66 0.47 -23.57 1.14
N LYS A 67 -0.42 -23.70 0.16
CA LYS A 67 -0.22 -24.61 -0.97
C LYS A 67 0.93 -24.09 -1.84
N ASP A 68 1.59 -25.02 -2.54
CA ASP A 68 2.59 -24.69 -3.55
C ASP A 68 2.07 -23.62 -4.51
N GLY A 69 2.89 -22.60 -4.75
CA GLY A 69 2.54 -21.47 -5.62
C GLY A 69 1.92 -20.25 -4.93
N LEU A 70 1.67 -20.27 -3.61
CA LEU A 70 1.22 -19.10 -2.87
C LEU A 70 2.36 -18.46 -2.07
N SER A 71 2.49 -17.14 -2.15
CA SER A 71 3.45 -16.40 -1.34
C SER A 71 2.82 -15.19 -0.68
N PHE A 72 3.22 -14.91 0.56
CA PHE A 72 2.64 -13.88 1.40
C PHE A 72 3.74 -12.94 1.90
N HIS A 73 3.58 -11.65 1.61
CA HIS A 73 4.58 -10.63 1.92
C HIS A 73 3.93 -9.38 2.51
N TYR A 74 4.62 -8.74 3.43
CA TYR A 74 4.34 -7.36 3.79
C TYR A 74 5.13 -6.43 2.90
N LEU A 75 4.52 -5.32 2.49
CA LEU A 75 5.15 -4.31 1.65
C LEU A 75 6.48 -3.80 2.25
N GLU A 76 6.51 -3.66 3.57
CA GLU A 76 7.69 -3.17 4.32
C GLU A 76 8.89 -4.12 4.25
N GLU A 77 8.70 -5.41 3.90
CA GLU A 77 9.79 -6.37 3.75
C GLU A 77 10.73 -6.04 2.57
N PHE A 78 10.25 -5.25 1.63
CA PHE A 78 11.01 -4.84 0.47
C PHE A 78 11.82 -3.55 0.67
N LEU A 79 11.68 -2.90 1.84
CA LEU A 79 12.48 -1.73 2.19
C LEU A 79 13.91 -2.13 2.58
N ARG A 80 14.87 -1.53 1.91
CA ARG A 80 16.29 -1.62 2.22
C ARG A 80 16.75 -0.34 2.94
N HIS A 81 17.87 -0.37 3.63
CA HIS A 81 18.41 0.81 4.31
C HIS A 81 18.54 2.04 3.38
N ARG A 82 18.98 1.83 2.14
CA ARG A 82 19.04 2.90 1.14
C ARG A 82 17.67 3.51 0.83
N ASP A 83 16.60 2.73 0.90
CA ASP A 83 15.25 3.21 0.63
C ASP A 83 14.72 4.07 1.77
N LEU A 84 15.13 3.80 3.01
CA LEU A 84 14.81 4.62 4.17
C LEU A 84 15.43 6.01 4.02
N TRP A 85 16.71 6.08 3.66
CA TRP A 85 17.38 7.36 3.42
C TRP A 85 16.79 8.12 2.23
N ALA A 86 16.48 7.44 1.15
CA ALA A 86 15.83 8.05 -0.01
C ALA A 86 14.43 8.58 0.31
N ALA A 87 13.65 7.86 1.13
CA ALA A 87 12.34 8.30 1.60
C ALA A 87 12.46 9.53 2.50
N LEU A 88 13.40 9.52 3.45
CA LEU A 88 13.65 10.65 4.33
C LEU A 88 14.04 11.90 3.54
N TRP A 89 14.99 11.76 2.59
CA TRP A 89 15.41 12.87 1.73
C TRP A 89 14.24 13.42 0.91
N ARG A 90 13.42 12.53 0.32
CA ARG A 90 12.22 12.94 -0.40
C ARG A 90 11.23 13.67 0.51
N HIS A 91 11.04 13.19 1.73
CA HIS A 91 10.17 13.83 2.71
C HIS A 91 10.65 15.25 3.07
N LEU A 92 11.95 15.44 3.33
CA LEU A 92 12.53 16.76 3.59
C LEU A 92 12.32 17.73 2.42
N ARG A 93 12.47 17.26 1.18
CA ARG A 93 12.16 18.06 -0.01
C ARG A 93 10.68 18.43 -0.11
N LEU A 94 9.77 17.49 0.25
CA LEU A 94 8.34 17.76 0.30
C LEU A 94 7.98 18.77 1.40
N CYS A 95 8.59 18.66 2.58
CA CYS A 95 8.44 19.65 3.66
C CYS A 95 8.78 21.05 3.14
N TRP A 96 9.91 21.20 2.52
CA TRP A 96 10.37 22.48 2.00
C TRP A 96 9.48 23.00 0.86
N ALA A 97 9.13 22.13 -0.09
CA ALA A 97 8.21 22.50 -1.17
C ALA A 97 6.84 22.92 -0.65
N SER A 98 6.30 22.21 0.37
CA SER A 98 5.01 22.53 0.94
C SER A 98 4.95 23.90 1.58
N LEU A 99 6.04 24.34 2.23
CA LEU A 99 6.12 25.69 2.82
C LEU A 99 6.06 26.79 1.74
N ARG A 100 6.67 26.53 0.57
CA ARG A 100 6.62 27.46 -0.56
C ARG A 100 5.24 27.45 -1.24
N LEU A 101 4.67 26.27 -1.42
CA LEU A 101 3.39 26.09 -2.09
C LEU A 101 2.20 26.56 -1.23
N GLU A 102 2.35 26.57 0.09
CA GLU A 102 1.27 26.95 1.02
C GLU A 102 0.72 28.34 0.71
N LYS A 103 1.60 29.29 0.35
CA LYS A 103 1.19 30.65 -0.01
C LYS A 103 0.29 30.70 -1.25
N HIS A 104 0.52 29.77 -2.19
CA HIS A 104 -0.25 29.67 -3.44
C HIS A 104 -1.50 28.79 -3.27
N ALA A 105 -1.43 27.79 -2.41
CA ALA A 105 -2.55 26.88 -2.15
C ALA A 105 -3.65 27.57 -1.33
N ARG A 106 -3.29 28.38 -0.34
CA ARG A 106 -4.24 29.04 0.56
C ARG A 106 -5.36 29.80 -0.16
N PRO A 107 -5.12 30.60 -1.21
CA PRO A 107 -6.19 31.25 -1.96
C PRO A 107 -7.11 30.29 -2.70
N ALA A 108 -6.60 29.10 -3.13
CA ALA A 108 -7.38 28.12 -3.86
C ALA A 108 -8.46 27.44 -2.99
N PHE A 109 -8.38 27.56 -1.66
CA PHE A 109 -9.42 27.09 -0.74
C PHE A 109 -10.58 28.08 -0.55
N HIS A 110 -10.62 29.11 -1.35
CA HIS A 110 -11.72 30.07 -1.38
C HIS A 110 -12.68 29.69 -2.50
N PHE A 111 -13.94 29.40 -2.18
CA PHE A 111 -14.95 29.09 -3.19
C PHE A 111 -15.49 30.34 -3.84
N ALA A 112 -15.67 30.32 -5.14
CA ALA A 112 -16.31 31.40 -5.90
C ALA A 112 -17.72 31.67 -5.34
N GLY A 113 -18.02 32.93 -5.06
CA GLY A 113 -19.30 33.33 -4.49
C GLY A 113 -19.43 33.14 -2.97
N SER A 114 -18.45 32.64 -2.28
CA SER A 114 -18.43 32.47 -0.82
C SER A 114 -17.45 33.46 -0.18
N ARG A 115 -17.76 33.94 1.02
CA ARG A 115 -16.83 34.71 1.86
C ARG A 115 -15.95 33.82 2.74
N LEU A 116 -16.19 32.47 2.71
CA LEU A 116 -15.49 31.50 3.55
C LEU A 116 -14.22 31.03 2.86
N ASN A 117 -13.12 31.04 3.58
CA ASN A 117 -11.90 30.37 3.20
C ASN A 117 -11.76 29.10 4.04
N PHE A 118 -11.77 27.92 3.37
CA PHE A 118 -11.68 26.63 4.03
C PHE A 118 -10.26 26.24 4.43
N TRP A 119 -9.27 27.10 4.20
CA TRP A 119 -7.89 26.85 4.57
C TRP A 119 -7.72 26.54 6.06
N ASP A 120 -8.45 27.20 6.93
CA ASP A 120 -8.34 26.99 8.37
C ASP A 120 -8.73 25.58 8.80
N TYR A 121 -9.59 24.92 8.05
CA TYR A 121 -9.93 23.50 8.23
C TYR A 121 -8.91 22.58 7.55
N ALA A 122 -8.38 22.94 6.40
CA ALA A 122 -7.47 22.13 5.59
C ALA A 122 -6.00 22.21 6.03
N LYS A 123 -5.58 23.29 6.71
CA LYS A 123 -4.17 23.53 7.06
C LYS A 123 -3.53 22.43 7.91
N GLY A 124 -4.31 21.79 8.79
CA GLY A 124 -3.85 20.66 9.61
C GLY A 124 -3.55 19.43 8.74
N ASP A 125 -4.47 19.07 7.87
CA ASP A 125 -4.29 17.95 6.94
C ASP A 125 -3.19 18.21 5.91
N TRP A 126 -3.05 19.47 5.45
CA TRP A 126 -1.93 19.90 4.61
C TRP A 126 -0.60 19.68 5.33
N ALA A 127 -0.49 20.18 6.56
CA ALA A 127 0.74 20.03 7.34
C ALA A 127 1.09 18.55 7.57
N GLU A 128 0.11 17.76 7.98
CA GLU A 128 0.29 16.32 8.24
C GLU A 128 0.65 15.55 6.96
N SER A 129 0.02 15.88 5.82
CA SER A 129 0.25 15.21 4.54
C SER A 129 1.64 15.47 3.95
N PHE A 130 2.23 16.64 4.21
CA PHE A 130 3.52 17.01 3.63
C PHE A 130 4.68 17.06 4.62
N ARG A 131 4.43 17.44 5.87
CA ARG A 131 5.45 17.68 6.90
C ARG A 131 5.35 16.71 8.09
N GLY A 132 4.18 16.12 8.28
CA GLY A 132 3.92 15.18 9.37
C GLY A 132 4.27 13.73 9.01
N TRP A 133 3.87 12.84 9.91
CA TRP A 133 4.12 11.41 9.78
C TRP A 133 3.49 10.81 8.52
N ARG A 134 2.27 11.22 8.14
CA ARG A 134 1.62 10.75 6.91
C ARG A 134 2.48 11.02 5.67
N GLY A 135 3.10 12.19 5.59
CA GLY A 135 4.01 12.54 4.49
C GLY A 135 5.21 11.58 4.40
N LEU A 136 5.84 11.29 5.53
CA LEU A 136 6.96 10.36 5.61
C LEU A 136 6.52 8.93 5.27
N GLU A 137 5.39 8.48 5.83
CA GLU A 137 4.82 7.16 5.55
C GLU A 137 4.57 6.96 4.06
N ARG A 138 4.00 7.95 3.36
CA ARG A 138 3.78 7.88 1.91
C ARG A 138 5.09 7.82 1.12
N CYS A 139 6.13 8.51 1.57
CA CYS A 139 7.46 8.39 0.97
C CYS A 139 8.03 6.97 1.13
N LEU A 140 7.88 6.37 2.30
CA LEU A 140 8.29 4.99 2.59
C LEU A 140 7.49 3.99 1.74
N GLN A 141 6.16 4.12 1.69
CA GLN A 141 5.31 3.25 0.87
C GLN A 141 5.68 3.33 -0.61
N ASN A 142 5.91 4.53 -1.15
CA ASN A 142 6.32 4.69 -2.54
C ASN A 142 7.64 3.96 -2.84
N ARG A 143 8.62 4.06 -1.93
CA ARG A 143 9.90 3.33 -2.06
C ARG A 143 9.69 1.82 -1.95
N ALA A 144 8.86 1.37 -1.03
CA ALA A 144 8.56 -0.04 -0.85
C ALA A 144 7.90 -0.66 -2.09
N PHE A 145 6.93 0.02 -2.71
CA PHE A 145 6.32 -0.44 -3.95
C PHE A 145 7.32 -0.53 -5.10
N LYS A 146 8.19 0.47 -5.26
CA LYS A 146 9.25 0.43 -6.29
C LYS A 146 10.22 -0.72 -6.05
N SER A 147 10.65 -0.92 -4.81
CA SER A 147 11.52 -2.03 -4.45
C SER A 147 10.81 -3.37 -4.63
N TYR A 148 9.54 -3.49 -4.26
CA TYR A 148 8.72 -4.68 -4.51
C TYR A 148 8.64 -4.98 -6.01
N ALA A 149 8.21 -4.04 -6.82
CA ALA A 149 8.04 -4.24 -8.26
C ALA A 149 9.34 -4.68 -8.94
N HIS A 150 10.48 -4.13 -8.50
CA HIS A 150 11.79 -4.54 -8.99
C HIS A 150 12.22 -5.93 -8.51
N CYS A 151 12.00 -6.26 -7.24
CA CYS A 151 12.39 -7.55 -6.65
C CYS A 151 11.46 -8.70 -7.05
N ALA A 152 10.18 -8.40 -7.27
CA ALA A 152 9.17 -9.40 -7.62
C ALA A 152 9.36 -9.97 -9.02
N GLY A 153 10.12 -9.29 -9.87
CA GLY A 153 10.23 -9.61 -11.28
C GLY A 153 8.92 -9.34 -12.06
N PRO A 154 8.86 -9.68 -13.34
CA PRO A 154 7.70 -9.43 -14.17
C PRO A 154 6.45 -10.09 -13.60
N GLN A 155 5.40 -9.29 -13.39
CA GLN A 155 4.07 -9.77 -13.00
C GLN A 155 3.18 -9.77 -14.24
N ARG A 156 2.46 -10.87 -14.47
CA ARG A 156 1.56 -10.97 -15.62
C ARG A 156 0.35 -10.04 -15.47
N TRP A 157 -0.15 -9.90 -14.24
CA TRP A 157 -1.20 -8.96 -13.85
C TRP A 157 -1.15 -8.69 -12.34
N THR A 158 -1.70 -7.57 -11.94
CA THR A 158 -1.84 -7.16 -10.54
C THR A 158 -3.29 -6.75 -10.28
N LEU A 159 -3.87 -7.24 -9.20
CA LEU A 159 -5.24 -6.93 -8.79
C LEU A 159 -5.25 -6.30 -7.40
N PHE A 160 -6.03 -5.24 -7.21
CA PHE A 160 -6.22 -4.61 -5.91
C PHE A 160 -7.65 -4.04 -5.77
N PRO A 161 -8.19 -3.91 -4.54
CA PRO A 161 -9.46 -3.21 -4.33
C PRO A 161 -9.27 -1.72 -4.54
N LEU A 162 -10.13 -1.10 -5.34
CA LEU A 162 -10.11 0.34 -5.59
C LEU A 162 -10.87 1.06 -4.46
N GLU A 163 -10.15 1.78 -3.63
CA GLU A 163 -10.66 2.53 -2.47
C GLU A 163 -10.35 4.03 -2.54
N ASN A 164 -9.82 4.49 -3.68
CA ASN A 164 -9.33 5.87 -3.89
C ASN A 164 -8.20 6.27 -2.91
N CYS A 165 -7.37 5.32 -2.55
CA CYS A 165 -6.25 5.53 -1.65
C CYS A 165 -4.97 5.94 -2.41
N PRO A 166 -4.11 6.80 -1.84
CA PRO A 166 -2.86 7.22 -2.48
C PRO A 166 -1.91 6.06 -2.84
N TRP A 167 -1.95 4.96 -2.10
CA TRP A 167 -1.10 3.80 -2.34
C TRP A 167 -1.40 3.09 -3.67
N GLU A 168 -2.64 3.16 -4.15
CA GLU A 168 -3.06 2.57 -5.42
C GLU A 168 -2.29 3.18 -6.59
N ARG A 169 -2.20 4.51 -6.62
CA ARG A 169 -1.40 5.22 -7.63
C ARG A 169 0.08 4.88 -7.54
N MET A 170 0.61 4.70 -6.31
CA MET A 170 2.01 4.31 -6.11
C MET A 170 2.27 2.90 -6.62
N LEU A 171 1.37 1.95 -6.36
CA LEU A 171 1.45 0.57 -6.87
C LEU A 171 1.40 0.56 -8.40
N THR A 172 0.39 1.22 -8.99
CA THR A 172 0.21 1.29 -10.45
C THR A 172 1.44 1.90 -11.12
N GLN A 173 1.95 3.01 -10.59
CA GLN A 173 3.15 3.64 -11.12
C GLN A 173 4.37 2.72 -11.00
N ALA A 174 4.57 2.08 -9.85
CA ALA A 174 5.71 1.18 -9.65
C ALA A 174 5.65 -0.06 -10.55
N ALA A 175 4.47 -0.62 -10.76
CA ALA A 175 4.25 -1.72 -11.69
C ALA A 175 4.56 -1.31 -13.14
N HIS A 176 4.07 -0.15 -13.57
CA HIS A 176 4.34 0.39 -14.90
C HIS A 176 5.83 0.66 -15.11
N GLU A 177 6.51 1.32 -14.17
CA GLU A 177 7.95 1.60 -14.24
C GLU A 177 8.80 0.31 -14.29
N ALA A 178 8.32 -0.78 -13.72
CA ALA A 178 8.98 -2.09 -13.74
C ALA A 178 8.64 -2.94 -14.99
N GLY A 179 7.81 -2.44 -15.90
CA GLY A 179 7.37 -3.18 -17.09
C GLY A 179 6.44 -4.36 -16.78
N ASN A 180 5.73 -4.32 -15.65
CA ASN A 180 4.75 -5.32 -15.29
C ASN A 180 3.51 -5.25 -16.18
N GLY A 181 2.77 -6.36 -16.24
CA GLY A 181 1.48 -6.43 -16.93
C GLY A 181 0.42 -5.51 -16.34
N PRO A 182 -0.79 -5.55 -16.88
CA PRO A 182 -1.87 -4.64 -16.49
C PRO A 182 -2.20 -4.72 -15.00
N VAL A 183 -2.62 -3.59 -14.46
CA VAL A 183 -3.03 -3.40 -13.06
C VAL A 183 -4.54 -3.11 -13.05
N PHE A 184 -5.31 -3.89 -12.30
CA PHE A 184 -6.78 -3.85 -12.22
C PHE A 184 -7.27 -3.57 -10.81
#